data_664cd27a22023f64e1962d19cfafb165
#
_entry.id   664cd27a22023f64e1962d19cfafb165
#
_cell.length_a   1.000
_cell.length_b   1.000
_cell.length_c   1.000
_cell.angle_alpha   90.00
_cell.angle_beta   90.00
_cell.angle_gamma   90.00
#
_symmetry.space_group_name_H-M   'P 1'
#
loop_
_entity.id
_entity.type
_entity.pdbx_description
1 polymer ?
#
loop_
_entity_poly.entity_id
_entity_poly.type
_entity_poly.pdbx_seq_one_letter_code
_entity_poly.pdbx_strand_id
1 'polypeptide(L)'
;VTGTIFAMWLGEKITDKGIGNGISLLIMVGIIARLPQAFASEVASRLTASNGGLMLILIEVILWFVIILLCIFLIKAVRQIPVQYARRTADGGSAAVEKNIFGARQYIPLKLNAAGVMPIIFAQALMFIPATVAGLSQSEFAKSVQAAFSDIFGFWYNLLFAAMIILFTYF
;
A
#
# COMPACT_ATOMS: atom_id res chain seq x y z
N VAL A 1 8.28 17.98 13.87
CA VAL A 1 8.89 18.39 12.61
C VAL A 1 10.33 17.89 12.50
N THR A 2 11.22 18.17 13.46
CA THR A 2 12.63 17.77 13.40
C THR A 2 12.82 16.25 13.28
N GLY A 3 12.05 15.45 14.01
CA GLY A 3 12.12 14.00 13.94
C GLY A 3 11.67 13.41 12.59
N THR A 4 10.70 14.04 11.93
CA THR A 4 10.24 13.61 10.60
C THR A 4 11.27 13.91 9.51
N ILE A 5 11.95 15.07 9.61
CA ILE A 5 13.04 15.43 8.71
C ILE A 5 14.23 14.47 8.87
N PHE A 6 14.57 14.12 10.11
CA PHE A 6 15.60 13.12 10.39
C PHE A 6 15.24 11.74 9.81
N ALA A 7 14.00 11.29 9.98
CA ALA A 7 13.53 10.03 9.40
C ALA A 7 13.57 10.05 7.86
N MET A 8 13.23 11.17 7.22
CA MET A 8 13.33 11.35 5.77
C MET A 8 14.79 11.27 5.30
N TRP A 9 15.70 11.99 5.96
CA TRP A 9 17.12 11.92 5.67
C TRP A 9 17.69 10.50 5.83
N LEU A 10 17.26 9.79 6.87
CA LEU A 10 17.65 8.39 7.08
C LEU A 10 17.14 7.50 5.94
N GLY A 11 15.90 7.71 5.48
CA GLY A 11 15.32 6.99 4.34
C GLY A 11 16.09 7.22 3.04
N GLU A 12 16.52 8.46 2.77
CA GLU A 12 17.37 8.80 1.62
C GLU A 12 18.74 8.11 1.71
N LYS A 13 19.36 8.12 2.88
CA LYS A 13 20.64 7.44 3.12
C LYS A 13 20.55 5.93 2.87
N ILE A 14 19.46 5.29 3.25
CA ILE A 14 19.23 3.86 3.00
C ILE A 14 19.04 3.61 1.50
N THR A 15 18.32 4.49 0.81
CA THR A 15 18.14 4.40 -0.65
C THR A 15 19.45 4.53 -1.40
N ASP A 16 20.32 5.47 -1.01
CA ASP A 16 21.64 5.68 -1.60
C ASP A 16 22.58 4.47 -1.41
N LYS A 17 22.44 3.77 -0.31
CA LYS A 17 23.23 2.55 -0.01
C LYS A 17 22.74 1.30 -0.75
N GLY A 18 21.66 1.38 -1.53
CA GLY A 18 21.25 0.36 -2.49
C GLY A 18 20.34 -0.75 -1.97
N ILE A 19 19.65 -0.57 -0.84
CA ILE A 19 18.67 -1.56 -0.31
C ILE A 19 17.24 -1.31 -0.86
N GLY A 20 17.10 -0.62 -2.00
CA GLY A 20 15.81 -0.27 -2.57
C GLY A 20 15.26 1.06 -2.02
N ASN A 21 13.93 1.19 -1.92
CA ASN A 21 13.31 2.41 -1.40
C ASN A 21 13.39 2.46 0.13
N GLY A 22 14.29 3.31 0.66
CA GLY A 22 14.54 3.43 2.10
C GLY A 22 13.35 3.94 2.91
N ILE A 23 12.51 4.81 2.32
CA ILE A 23 11.30 5.32 2.98
C ILE A 23 10.29 4.19 3.18
N SER A 24 10.08 3.35 2.17
CA SER A 24 9.21 2.18 2.26
C SER A 24 9.69 1.18 3.31
N LEU A 25 11.01 1.02 3.42
CA LEU A 25 11.63 0.16 4.43
C LEU A 25 11.41 0.69 5.84
N LEU A 26 11.53 2.00 6.06
CA LEU A 26 11.25 2.64 7.35
C LEU A 26 9.78 2.47 7.76
N ILE A 27 8.84 2.63 6.83
CA ILE A 27 7.41 2.41 7.07
C ILE A 27 7.17 0.95 7.46
N MET A 28 7.76 0.01 6.73
CA MET A 28 7.66 -1.43 7.01
C MET A 28 8.18 -1.77 8.42
N VAL A 29 9.35 -1.25 8.80
CA VAL A 29 9.91 -1.46 10.15
C VAL A 29 8.99 -0.90 11.22
N GLY A 30 8.41 0.29 11.00
CA GLY A 30 7.46 0.90 11.93
C GLY A 30 6.19 0.06 12.13
N ILE A 31 5.71 -0.62 11.10
CA ILE A 31 4.57 -1.53 11.18
C ILE A 31 4.96 -2.82 11.90
N ILE A 32 6.09 -3.43 11.53
CA ILE A 32 6.58 -4.68 12.11
C ILE A 32 6.89 -4.52 13.60
N ALA A 33 7.39 -3.37 14.03
CA ALA A 33 7.71 -3.10 15.43
C ALA A 33 6.49 -3.23 16.37
N ARG A 34 5.29 -2.95 15.88
CA ARG A 34 4.03 -3.09 16.65
C ARG A 34 3.41 -4.48 16.56
N LEU A 35 3.81 -5.28 15.59
CA LEU A 35 3.20 -6.58 15.32
C LEU A 35 3.32 -7.57 16.49
N PRO A 36 4.47 -7.74 17.18
CA PRO A 36 4.59 -8.69 18.29
C PRO A 36 3.64 -8.36 19.44
N GLN A 37 3.52 -7.07 19.78
CA GLN A 37 2.64 -6.63 20.87
C GLN A 37 1.16 -6.80 20.50
N ALA A 38 0.78 -6.45 19.29
CA ALA A 38 -0.58 -6.64 18.80
C ALA A 38 -0.96 -8.12 18.76
N PHE A 39 -0.06 -8.99 18.29
CA PHE A 39 -0.28 -10.42 18.26
C PHE A 39 -0.41 -11.01 19.66
N ALA A 40 0.46 -10.63 20.60
CA ALA A 40 0.39 -11.08 21.99
C ALA A 40 -0.93 -10.67 22.67
N SER A 41 -1.39 -9.43 22.45
CA SER A 41 -2.66 -8.94 22.99
C SER A 41 -3.87 -9.67 22.39
N GLU A 42 -3.85 -9.96 21.11
CA GLU A 42 -4.92 -10.70 20.43
C GLU A 42 -5.01 -12.15 20.94
N VAL A 43 -3.88 -12.85 21.00
CA VAL A 43 -3.80 -14.21 21.54
C VAL A 43 -4.29 -14.24 22.99
N ALA A 44 -3.87 -13.30 23.83
CA ALA A 44 -4.31 -13.22 25.21
C ALA A 44 -5.82 -12.99 25.34
N SER A 45 -6.39 -12.10 24.51
CA SER A 45 -7.82 -11.81 24.51
C SER A 45 -8.67 -13.01 24.07
N ARG A 46 -8.19 -13.76 23.07
CA ARG A 46 -8.90 -14.94 22.54
C ARG A 46 -8.79 -16.16 23.46
N LEU A 47 -7.66 -16.36 24.12
CA LEU A 47 -7.49 -17.45 25.08
C LEU A 47 -8.37 -17.27 26.33
N THR A 48 -8.63 -16.03 26.72
CA THR A 48 -9.55 -15.73 27.84
C THR A 48 -11.02 -15.81 27.43
N ALA A 49 -11.35 -15.75 26.14
CA ALA A 49 -12.70 -15.94 25.65
C ALA A 49 -13.06 -17.43 25.65
N SER A 50 -14.06 -17.82 26.44
CA SER A 50 -14.46 -19.23 26.71
C SER A 50 -15.05 -19.99 25.50
N ASN A 51 -15.24 -19.36 24.34
CA ASN A 51 -15.90 -19.92 23.18
C ASN A 51 -14.93 -20.18 22.01
N GLY A 52 -14.13 -21.28 22.10
CA GLY A 52 -13.37 -21.75 20.94
C GLY A 52 -12.26 -20.80 20.45
N GLY A 53 -11.65 -20.02 21.34
CA GLY A 53 -10.66 -19.00 21.01
C GLY A 53 -9.49 -19.51 20.17
N LEU A 54 -9.07 -20.76 20.38
CA LEU A 54 -7.97 -21.37 19.61
C LEU A 54 -8.34 -21.59 18.13
N MET A 55 -9.59 -22.00 17.86
CA MET A 55 -10.08 -22.17 16.48
C MET A 55 -10.16 -20.84 15.76
N LEU A 56 -10.58 -19.78 16.44
CA LEU A 56 -10.64 -18.42 15.86
C LEU A 56 -9.25 -17.90 15.54
N ILE A 57 -8.26 -18.09 16.41
CA ILE A 57 -6.85 -17.70 16.14
C ILE A 57 -6.32 -18.42 14.90
N LEU A 58 -6.62 -19.71 14.74
CA LEU A 58 -6.16 -20.47 13.60
C LEU A 58 -6.77 -19.94 12.27
N ILE A 59 -8.05 -19.63 12.26
CA ILE A 59 -8.73 -19.04 11.11
C ILE A 59 -8.15 -17.66 10.80
N GLU A 60 -7.88 -16.84 11.80
CA GLU A 60 -7.33 -15.50 11.67
C GLU A 60 -5.92 -15.53 11.06
N VAL A 61 -5.06 -16.45 11.53
CA VAL A 61 -3.71 -16.65 10.97
C VAL A 61 -3.77 -17.09 9.51
N ILE A 62 -4.65 -18.04 9.17
CA ILE A 62 -4.84 -18.50 7.78
C ILE A 62 -5.31 -17.32 6.91
N LEU A 63 -6.29 -16.57 7.35
CA LEU A 63 -6.80 -15.39 6.64
C LEU A 63 -5.70 -14.36 6.41
N TRP A 64 -4.84 -14.14 7.40
CA TRP A 64 -3.71 -13.23 7.29
C TRP A 64 -2.71 -13.66 6.22
N PHE A 65 -2.38 -14.97 6.16
CA PHE A 65 -1.55 -15.53 5.10
C PHE A 65 -2.18 -15.37 3.71
N VAL A 66 -3.49 -15.59 3.58
CA VAL A 66 -4.21 -15.41 2.32
C VAL A 66 -4.15 -13.96 1.85
N ILE A 67 -4.34 -12.99 2.74
CA ILE A 67 -4.23 -11.56 2.42
C ILE A 67 -2.82 -11.20 1.95
N ILE A 68 -1.78 -11.69 2.63
CA ILE A 68 -0.38 -11.45 2.23
C ILE A 68 -0.12 -12.02 0.82
N LEU A 69 -0.57 -13.24 0.53
CA LEU A 69 -0.42 -13.85 -0.80
C LEU A 69 -1.13 -13.04 -1.89
N LEU A 70 -2.35 -12.58 -1.62
CA LEU A 70 -3.10 -11.73 -2.54
C LEU A 70 -2.36 -10.41 -2.80
N CYS A 71 -1.83 -9.76 -1.78
CA CYS A 71 -1.04 -8.55 -1.92
C CYS A 71 0.22 -8.77 -2.78
N ILE A 72 0.95 -9.86 -2.55
CA ILE A 72 2.13 -10.21 -3.34
C ILE A 72 1.76 -10.46 -4.80
N PHE A 73 0.65 -11.19 -5.04
CA PHE A 73 0.16 -11.44 -6.38
C PHE A 73 -0.20 -10.15 -7.11
N LEU A 74 -0.84 -9.21 -6.43
CA LEU A 74 -1.23 -7.92 -6.97
C LEU A 74 -0.03 -7.03 -7.32
N ILE A 75 1.02 -7.05 -6.47
CA ILE A 75 2.25 -6.29 -6.70
C ILE A 75 3.06 -6.87 -7.86
N LYS A 76 3.08 -8.20 -8.01
CA LYS A 76 3.76 -8.90 -9.11
C LYS A 76 2.99 -8.87 -10.43
N ALA A 77 1.72 -8.49 -10.41
CA ALA A 77 0.89 -8.41 -11.60
C ALA A 77 1.38 -7.29 -12.53
N VAL A 78 1.93 -7.68 -13.67
CA VAL A 78 2.48 -6.77 -14.68
C VAL A 78 1.78 -7.07 -15.99
N ARG A 79 1.24 -6.03 -16.63
CA ARG A 79 0.70 -6.12 -17.98
C ARG A 79 1.83 -5.93 -18.99
N GLN A 80 2.09 -6.95 -19.80
CA GLN A 80 3.08 -6.89 -20.87
C GLN A 80 2.43 -6.38 -22.16
N ILE A 81 2.89 -5.24 -22.66
CA ILE A 81 2.45 -4.71 -23.94
C ILE A 81 3.55 -5.01 -24.97
N PRO A 82 3.24 -5.77 -26.04
CA PRO A 82 4.19 -6.02 -27.11
C PRO A 82 4.43 -4.73 -27.90
N VAL A 83 5.69 -4.31 -27.99
CA VAL A 83 6.10 -3.13 -28.75
C VAL A 83 6.99 -3.58 -29.90
N GLN A 84 6.65 -3.13 -31.10
CA GLN A 84 7.50 -3.29 -32.28
C GLN A 84 8.24 -1.99 -32.52
N TYR A 85 9.55 -2.02 -32.33
CA TYR A 85 10.38 -0.89 -32.71
C TYR A 85 10.64 -0.94 -34.22
N ALA A 86 10.31 0.13 -34.93
CA ALA A 86 10.70 0.32 -36.33
C ALA A 86 12.23 0.53 -36.38
N ARG A 87 12.97 -0.53 -36.65
CA ARG A 87 14.40 -0.44 -36.93
C ARG A 87 14.56 -0.06 -38.38
N ARG A 88 15.15 1.09 -38.68
CA ARG A 88 15.68 1.38 -40.01
C ARG A 88 16.83 0.41 -40.27
N THR A 89 16.62 -0.58 -41.09
CA THR A 89 17.70 -1.33 -41.71
C THR A 89 18.27 -0.44 -42.82
N ALA A 90 19.31 0.33 -42.48
CA ALA A 90 20.18 0.89 -43.49
C ALA A 90 21.13 -0.25 -43.85
N ASP A 91 20.85 -0.88 -44.93
CA ASP A 91 21.76 -1.55 -45.85
C ASP A 91 21.18 -2.88 -46.35
N GLY A 92 21.22 -3.00 -47.67
CA GLY A 92 20.69 -4.12 -48.41
C GLY A 92 21.49 -5.40 -48.19
N GLY A 93 20.78 -6.46 -48.01
CA GLY A 93 21.25 -7.79 -48.36
C GLY A 93 21.78 -8.65 -47.23
N SER A 94 20.93 -9.41 -46.68
CA SER A 94 21.03 -10.87 -46.60
C SER A 94 19.84 -11.44 -45.81
N ALA A 95 19.25 -12.48 -46.32
CA ALA A 95 18.10 -13.23 -45.78
C ALA A 95 18.33 -13.78 -44.34
N ALA A 96 19.54 -13.72 -43.81
CA ALA A 96 19.88 -14.12 -42.46
C ALA A 96 19.48 -13.07 -41.38
N VAL A 97 19.30 -11.80 -41.76
CA VAL A 97 18.91 -10.70 -40.87
C VAL A 97 17.39 -10.72 -40.62
N GLU A 98 16.62 -11.22 -41.62
CA GLU A 98 15.15 -11.25 -41.55
C GLU A 98 14.64 -12.20 -40.46
N LYS A 99 15.35 -13.29 -40.19
CA LYS A 99 14.96 -14.27 -39.16
C LYS A 99 15.19 -13.78 -37.72
N ASN A 100 16.12 -12.83 -37.53
CA ASN A 100 16.36 -12.20 -36.20
C ASN A 100 15.47 -10.97 -35.95
N ILE A 101 14.87 -10.39 -36.98
CA ILE A 101 14.01 -9.22 -36.86
C ILE A 101 12.62 -9.61 -36.34
N PHE A 102 12.13 -10.81 -36.68
CA PHE A 102 10.84 -11.32 -36.20
C PHE A 102 10.87 -11.94 -34.81
N GLY A 103 12.04 -12.16 -34.20
CA GLY A 103 12.18 -12.91 -32.95
C GLY A 103 12.22 -12.09 -31.66
N ALA A 104 12.54 -10.81 -31.72
CA ALA A 104 12.68 -9.99 -30.50
C ALA A 104 11.44 -9.13 -30.26
N ARG A 105 10.35 -9.75 -29.82
CA ARG A 105 9.23 -8.99 -29.24
C ARG A 105 9.70 -8.39 -27.93
N GLN A 106 9.94 -7.10 -27.90
CA GLN A 106 10.21 -6.37 -26.68
C GLN A 106 8.87 -6.06 -26.01
N TYR A 107 8.77 -6.40 -24.71
CA TYR A 107 7.59 -6.13 -23.90
C TYR A 107 7.89 -4.98 -22.96
N ILE A 108 7.00 -4.00 -22.89
CA ILE A 108 7.04 -2.97 -21.86
C ILE A 108 6.23 -3.48 -20.67
N PRO A 109 6.87 -3.72 -19.50
CA PRO A 109 6.16 -4.13 -18.31
C PRO A 109 5.45 -2.92 -17.68
N LEU A 110 4.13 -2.89 -17.71
CA LEU A 110 3.33 -1.91 -16.98
C LEU A 110 2.84 -2.53 -15.68
N LYS A 111 3.17 -1.90 -14.56
CA LYS A 111 2.65 -2.32 -13.25
C LYS A 111 1.15 -2.04 -13.18
N LEU A 112 0.36 -3.02 -12.73
CA LEU A 112 -1.07 -2.85 -12.52
C LEU A 112 -1.36 -1.83 -11.43
N ASN A 113 -0.56 -1.86 -10.36
CA ASN A 113 -0.67 -0.91 -9.25
C ASN A 113 0.49 0.10 -9.32
N ALA A 114 0.32 1.14 -10.13
CA ALA A 114 1.31 2.22 -10.25
C ALA A 114 1.25 3.20 -9.08
N ALA A 115 0.08 3.37 -8.46
CA ALA A 115 -0.14 4.32 -7.37
C ALA A 115 0.54 3.91 -6.05
N GLY A 116 0.76 2.60 -5.81
CA GLY A 116 1.41 2.09 -4.61
C GLY A 116 0.60 2.33 -3.34
N VAL A 117 1.28 2.70 -2.26
CA VAL A 117 0.71 2.94 -0.92
C VAL A 117 0.37 4.41 -0.67
N MET A 118 0.86 5.33 -1.51
CA MET A 118 0.70 6.78 -1.33
C MET A 118 -0.75 7.25 -1.19
N PRO A 119 -1.73 6.80 -2.00
CA PRO A 119 -3.12 7.24 -1.86
C PRO A 119 -3.72 6.97 -0.48
N ILE A 120 -3.40 5.82 0.12
CA ILE A 120 -3.90 5.44 1.45
C ILE A 120 -3.32 6.35 2.53
N ILE A 121 -2.02 6.67 2.45
CA ILE A 121 -1.35 7.55 3.41
C ILE A 121 -1.95 8.96 3.35
N PHE A 122 -2.17 9.51 2.15
CA PHE A 122 -2.79 10.83 1.99
C PHE A 122 -4.24 10.86 2.45
N ALA A 123 -5.03 9.84 2.11
CA ALA A 123 -6.41 9.73 2.57
C ALA A 123 -6.48 9.68 4.10
N GLN A 124 -5.62 8.89 4.74
CA GLN A 124 -5.57 8.79 6.20
C GLN A 124 -5.13 10.11 6.86
N ALA A 125 -4.16 10.81 6.30
CA ALA A 125 -3.72 12.12 6.78
C ALA A 125 -4.84 13.16 6.69
N LEU A 126 -5.59 13.19 5.59
CA LEU A 126 -6.71 14.12 5.42
C LEU A 126 -7.90 13.79 6.32
N MET A 127 -8.16 12.51 6.60
CA MET A 127 -9.22 12.11 7.53
C MET A 127 -8.90 12.49 8.97
N PHE A 128 -7.63 12.63 9.32
CA PHE A 128 -7.22 13.08 10.64
C PHE A 128 -7.53 14.57 10.90
N ILE A 129 -7.52 15.41 9.86
CA ILE A 129 -7.75 16.86 10.00
C ILE A 129 -9.15 17.17 10.54
N PRO A 130 -10.27 16.70 9.95
CA PRO A 130 -11.59 16.99 10.48
C PRO A 130 -11.82 16.43 11.87
N ALA A 131 -11.23 15.27 12.21
CA ALA A 131 -11.31 14.70 13.53
C ALA A 131 -10.64 15.58 14.59
N THR A 132 -9.46 16.15 14.29
CA THR A 132 -8.74 17.06 15.21
C THR A 132 -9.39 18.41 15.33
N VAL A 133 -9.87 19.00 14.23
CA VAL A 133 -10.56 20.30 14.24
C VAL A 133 -11.89 20.21 14.99
N ALA A 134 -12.64 19.13 14.80
CA ALA A 134 -13.87 18.87 15.54
C ALA A 134 -13.62 18.71 17.05
N GLY A 135 -12.49 18.09 17.42
CA GLY A 135 -12.08 17.94 18.85
C GLY A 135 -11.74 19.25 19.55
N LEU A 136 -11.33 20.30 18.80
CA LEU A 136 -11.03 21.62 19.35
C LEU A 136 -12.28 22.50 19.57
N SER A 137 -13.39 22.17 18.91
CA SER A 137 -14.64 22.90 19.02
C SER A 137 -15.61 22.23 20.01
N GLN A 138 -16.18 23.01 20.93
CA GLN A 138 -17.16 22.51 21.90
C GLN A 138 -18.61 22.54 21.39
N SER A 139 -18.82 22.85 20.13
CA SER A 139 -20.16 22.85 19.51
C SER A 139 -20.75 21.47 19.43
N GLU A 140 -22.08 21.35 19.59
CA GLU A 140 -22.79 20.04 19.42
C GLU A 140 -22.60 19.45 18.01
N PHE A 141 -22.54 20.29 17.01
CA PHE A 141 -22.24 19.90 15.64
C PHE A 141 -20.83 19.30 15.53
N ALA A 142 -19.85 19.92 16.19
CA ALA A 142 -18.47 19.40 16.22
C ALA A 142 -18.37 18.04 16.92
N LYS A 143 -19.15 17.82 17.99
CA LYS A 143 -19.20 16.52 18.67
C LYS A 143 -19.80 15.43 17.80
N SER A 144 -20.85 15.72 17.02
CA SER A 144 -21.44 14.75 16.09
C SER A 144 -20.48 14.40 14.94
N VAL A 145 -19.79 15.40 14.42
CA VAL A 145 -18.73 15.19 13.40
C VAL A 145 -17.59 14.37 14.00
N GLN A 146 -17.10 14.73 15.18
CA GLN A 146 -16.04 13.99 15.85
C GLN A 146 -16.44 12.52 16.09
N ALA A 147 -17.65 12.25 16.53
CA ALA A 147 -18.15 10.88 16.74
C ALA A 147 -18.18 10.10 15.42
N ALA A 148 -18.66 10.71 14.32
CA ALA A 148 -18.70 10.08 13.01
C ALA A 148 -17.31 9.79 12.44
N PHE A 149 -16.31 10.64 12.70
CA PHE A 149 -14.94 10.47 12.22
C PHE A 149 -14.04 9.68 13.18
N SER A 150 -14.44 9.50 14.44
CA SER A 150 -13.72 8.66 15.41
C SER A 150 -14.09 7.19 15.30
N ASP A 151 -15.26 6.90 14.78
CA ASP A 151 -15.73 5.52 14.59
C ASP A 151 -15.18 4.96 13.26
N ILE A 152 -14.02 4.30 13.35
CA ILE A 152 -13.32 3.69 12.22
C ILE A 152 -14.17 2.62 11.52
N PHE A 153 -15.11 2.00 12.23
CA PHE A 153 -16.03 1.00 11.70
C PHE A 153 -17.34 1.60 11.18
N GLY A 154 -17.54 2.90 11.36
CA GLY A 154 -18.73 3.62 10.89
C GLY A 154 -18.84 3.59 9.36
N PHE A 155 -20.07 3.38 8.85
CA PHE A 155 -20.36 3.35 7.42
C PHE A 155 -19.93 4.65 6.72
N TRP A 156 -20.21 5.81 7.31
CA TRP A 156 -19.87 7.12 6.76
C TRP A 156 -18.37 7.36 6.68
N TYR A 157 -17.62 6.92 7.72
CA TYR A 157 -16.18 6.98 7.71
C TYR A 157 -15.59 6.16 6.58
N ASN A 158 -15.99 4.90 6.44
CA ASN A 158 -15.50 3.99 5.42
C ASN A 158 -15.84 4.44 4.00
N LEU A 159 -17.04 4.97 3.80
CA LEU A 159 -17.48 5.49 2.49
C LEU A 159 -16.64 6.70 2.07
N LEU A 160 -16.44 7.65 2.97
CA LEU A 160 -15.65 8.85 2.69
C LEU A 160 -14.18 8.51 2.51
N PHE A 161 -13.65 7.59 3.31
CA PHE A 161 -12.28 7.10 3.19
C PHE A 161 -12.05 6.40 1.84
N ALA A 162 -12.96 5.54 1.40
CA ALA A 162 -12.89 4.89 0.10
C ALA A 162 -12.96 5.92 -1.05
N ALA A 163 -13.85 6.90 -0.97
CA ALA A 163 -13.94 7.97 -1.96
C ALA A 163 -12.64 8.77 -2.07
N MET A 164 -12.02 9.09 -0.94
CA MET A 164 -10.73 9.78 -0.91
C MET A 164 -9.61 8.94 -1.51
N ILE A 165 -9.55 7.65 -1.22
CA ILE A 165 -8.56 6.74 -1.83
C ILE A 165 -8.72 6.71 -3.35
N ILE A 166 -9.95 6.60 -3.85
CA ILE A 166 -10.23 6.61 -5.30
C ILE A 166 -9.77 7.93 -5.92
N LEU A 167 -10.11 9.06 -5.30
CA LEU A 167 -9.71 10.38 -5.78
C LEU A 167 -8.19 10.49 -5.88
N PHE A 168 -7.45 10.11 -4.83
CA PHE A 168 -5.99 10.16 -4.83
C PHE A 168 -5.33 9.12 -5.74
N THR A 169 -6.02 8.03 -6.04
CA THR A 169 -5.51 7.03 -6.98
C THR A 169 -5.58 7.54 -8.42
N TYR A 170 -6.60 8.37 -8.73
CA TYR A 170 -6.74 8.99 -10.06
C TYR A 170 -5.87 10.24 -10.25
N PHE A 171 -5.51 10.93 -9.18
CA PHE A 171 -4.69 12.14 -9.22
C PHE A 171 -3.21 11.80 -9.28
#